data_fd1f143aed3aa9dab487cc46a895e841
#
_entry.id   fd1f143aed3aa9dab487cc46a895e841
#
_cell.length_a   1.000
_cell.length_b   1.000
_cell.length_c   1.000
_cell.angle_alpha   90.00
_cell.angle_beta   90.00
_cell.angle_gamma   90.00
#
_symmetry.space_group_name_H-M   'P 1'
#
loop_
_entity.id
_entity.type
_entity.pdbx_description
1 polymer ?
#
loop_
_entity_poly.entity_id
_entity_poly.type
_entity_poly.pdbx_seq_one_letter_code
_entity_poly.pdbx_strand_id
1 'polypeptide(L)'
;MLLISVLCLMPSAQAIDYVQCEAIQRAAARLKSAMDAEALAAQNAIILPAMEKAQAICMKNFVNNEILNCMNIRMANYEADGKITREEVIEKYASRIDRVLADYESMECY
;
A
#
# COMPACT_ATOMS: atom_id res chain seq x y z
N MET A 1 6.47 48.79 -14.07
CA MET A 1 5.17 48.24 -13.65
C MET A 1 5.07 46.74 -13.80
N LEU A 2 5.46 46.17 -14.92
CA LEU A 2 5.45 44.71 -15.10
C LEU A 2 6.38 43.97 -14.14
N LEU A 3 7.54 44.53 -13.84
CA LEU A 3 8.49 43.94 -12.87
C LEU A 3 7.93 43.86 -11.47
N ILE A 4 7.15 44.86 -11.04
CA ILE A 4 6.53 44.91 -9.73
C ILE A 4 5.44 43.83 -9.62
N SER A 5 4.66 43.62 -10.68
CA SER A 5 3.64 42.59 -10.73
C SER A 5 4.23 41.18 -10.63
N VAL A 6 5.34 40.94 -11.32
CA VAL A 6 6.06 39.64 -11.28
C VAL A 6 6.61 39.38 -9.89
N LEU A 7 7.19 40.37 -9.25
CA LEU A 7 7.73 40.25 -7.88
C LEU A 7 6.64 39.98 -6.84
N CYS A 8 5.45 40.56 -7.01
CA CYS A 8 4.33 40.29 -6.14
C CYS A 8 3.76 38.87 -6.31
N LEU A 9 3.80 38.33 -7.51
CA LEU A 9 3.29 36.99 -7.81
C LEU A 9 4.19 35.89 -7.25
N MET A 10 5.50 36.08 -7.23
CA MET A 10 6.45 35.06 -6.74
C MET A 10 6.22 34.69 -5.26
N PRO A 11 6.13 35.63 -4.31
CA PRO A 11 5.85 35.28 -2.92
C PRO A 11 4.50 34.59 -2.73
N SER A 12 3.49 35.02 -3.49
CA SER A 12 2.16 34.39 -3.44
C SER A 12 2.19 32.95 -3.96
N ALA A 13 2.92 32.69 -5.04
CA ALA A 13 3.10 31.35 -5.58
C ALA A 13 3.82 30.41 -4.59
N GLN A 14 4.84 30.91 -3.91
CA GLN A 14 5.56 30.12 -2.89
C GLN A 14 4.66 29.75 -1.71
N ALA A 15 3.81 30.67 -1.25
CA ALA A 15 2.87 30.41 -0.18
C ALA A 15 1.80 29.40 -0.58
N ILE A 16 1.31 29.47 -1.83
CA ILE A 16 0.36 28.51 -2.40
C ILE A 16 1.02 27.13 -2.52
N ASP A 17 2.25 27.07 -2.99
CA ASP A 17 3.01 25.84 -3.14
C ASP A 17 3.16 25.13 -1.79
N TYR A 18 3.43 25.86 -0.72
CA TYR A 18 3.54 25.28 0.61
C TYR A 18 2.25 24.58 1.05
N VAL A 19 1.10 25.21 0.88
CA VAL A 19 -0.21 24.64 1.21
C VAL A 19 -0.50 23.43 0.32
N GLN A 20 -0.19 23.52 -0.96
CA GLN A 20 -0.38 22.42 -1.91
C GLN A 20 0.56 21.26 -1.62
N CYS A 21 1.80 21.51 -1.22
CA CYS A 21 2.73 20.47 -0.81
C CYS A 21 2.19 19.65 0.36
N GLU A 22 1.61 20.33 1.35
CA GLU A 22 1.00 19.67 2.49
C GLU A 22 -0.20 18.83 2.08
N ALA A 23 -1.04 19.34 1.17
CA ALA A 23 -2.18 18.61 0.63
C ALA A 23 -1.74 17.37 -0.15
N ILE A 24 -0.67 17.46 -0.93
CA ILE A 24 -0.10 16.34 -1.69
C ILE A 24 0.43 15.27 -0.72
N GLN A 25 1.12 15.67 0.34
CA GLN A 25 1.61 14.74 1.35
C GLN A 25 0.46 13.96 2.01
N ARG A 26 -0.63 14.65 2.32
CA ARG A 26 -1.83 13.99 2.88
C ARG A 26 -2.46 13.03 1.89
N ALA A 27 -2.53 13.41 0.62
CA ALA A 27 -3.06 12.56 -0.44
C ALA A 27 -2.20 11.29 -0.60
N ALA A 28 -0.89 11.43 -0.58
CA ALA A 28 0.04 10.30 -0.65
C ALA A 28 -0.13 9.36 0.54
N ALA A 29 -0.27 9.91 1.75
CA ALA A 29 -0.49 9.12 2.96
C ALA A 29 -1.81 8.35 2.91
N ARG A 30 -2.87 8.96 2.39
CA ARG A 30 -4.18 8.28 2.22
C ARG A 30 -4.10 7.16 1.20
N LEU A 31 -3.41 7.39 0.08
CA LEU A 31 -3.21 6.35 -0.94
C LEU A 31 -2.43 5.17 -0.38
N LYS A 32 -1.39 5.43 0.37
CA LYS A 32 -0.59 4.39 1.00
C LYS A 32 -1.42 3.59 2.00
N SER A 33 -2.19 4.25 2.85
CA SER A 33 -3.08 3.58 3.80
C SER A 33 -4.13 2.73 3.09
N ALA A 34 -4.73 3.25 2.03
CA ALA A 34 -5.70 2.50 1.23
C ALA A 34 -5.07 1.29 0.56
N MET A 35 -3.88 1.45 0.00
CA MET A 35 -3.10 0.37 -0.60
C MET A 35 -2.81 -0.74 0.41
N ASP A 36 -2.28 -0.38 1.57
CA ASP A 36 -1.91 -1.34 2.60
C ASP A 36 -3.14 -2.11 3.11
N ALA A 37 -4.25 -1.41 3.33
CA ALA A 37 -5.49 -2.04 3.78
C ALA A 37 -6.06 -3.00 2.73
N GLU A 38 -6.11 -2.58 1.47
CA GLU A 38 -6.62 -3.41 0.37
C GLU A 38 -5.71 -4.62 0.11
N ALA A 39 -4.39 -4.41 0.14
CA ALA A 39 -3.42 -5.48 -0.04
C ALA A 39 -3.53 -6.53 1.05
N LEU A 40 -3.64 -6.11 2.31
CA LEU A 40 -3.82 -7.01 3.44
C LEU A 40 -5.14 -7.76 3.36
N ALA A 41 -6.24 -7.08 3.03
CA ALA A 41 -7.55 -7.71 2.88
C ALA A 41 -7.55 -8.76 1.76
N ALA A 42 -6.92 -8.46 0.62
CA ALA A 42 -6.82 -9.38 -0.50
C ALA A 42 -5.99 -10.61 -0.15
N GLN A 43 -4.87 -10.43 0.54
CA GLN A 43 -4.04 -11.53 1.01
C GLN A 43 -4.79 -12.41 2.01
N ASN A 44 -5.46 -11.81 2.98
CA ASN A 44 -6.21 -12.52 4.01
C ASN A 44 -7.42 -13.27 3.43
N ALA A 45 -8.04 -12.76 2.37
CA ALA A 45 -9.14 -13.46 1.70
C ALA A 45 -8.72 -14.82 1.14
N ILE A 46 -7.43 -14.99 0.81
CA ILE A 46 -6.86 -16.26 0.36
C ILE A 46 -6.38 -17.09 1.55
N ILE A 47 -5.63 -16.47 2.46
CA ILE A 47 -4.91 -17.18 3.52
C ILE A 47 -5.83 -17.66 4.63
N LEU A 48 -6.77 -16.83 5.11
CA LEU A 48 -7.58 -17.17 6.28
C LEU A 48 -8.47 -18.39 6.07
N PRO A 49 -9.26 -18.52 4.97
CA PRO A 49 -10.03 -19.74 4.73
C PRO A 49 -9.17 -20.99 4.56
N ALA A 50 -8.01 -20.84 3.90
CA ALA A 50 -7.06 -21.94 3.72
C ALA A 50 -6.47 -22.39 5.06
N MET A 51 -6.15 -21.44 5.93
CA MET A 51 -5.63 -21.70 7.26
C MET A 51 -6.65 -22.45 8.12
N GLU A 52 -7.92 -22.05 8.09
CA GLU A 52 -8.99 -22.76 8.81
C GLU A 52 -9.08 -24.22 8.38
N LYS A 53 -9.09 -24.46 7.08
CA LYS A 53 -9.16 -25.83 6.54
C LYS A 53 -7.92 -26.64 6.89
N ALA A 54 -6.74 -26.05 6.73
CA ALA A 54 -5.48 -26.72 7.06
C ALA A 54 -5.42 -27.07 8.55
N GLN A 55 -5.81 -26.15 9.42
CA GLN A 55 -5.84 -26.35 10.85
C GLN A 55 -6.79 -27.51 11.22
N ALA A 56 -7.99 -27.53 10.69
CA ALA A 56 -8.96 -28.58 10.95
C ALA A 56 -8.42 -29.97 10.54
N ILE A 57 -7.80 -30.07 9.37
CA ILE A 57 -7.25 -31.33 8.87
C ILE A 57 -6.00 -31.74 9.68
N CYS A 58 -5.10 -30.81 9.93
CA CYS A 58 -3.85 -31.12 10.62
C CYS A 58 -4.06 -31.49 12.09
N MET A 59 -4.97 -30.79 12.78
CA MET A 59 -5.29 -31.09 14.17
C MET A 59 -6.02 -32.42 14.35
N LYS A 60 -6.77 -32.85 13.33
CA LYS A 60 -7.45 -34.14 13.35
C LYS A 60 -6.51 -35.32 13.19
N ASN A 61 -5.43 -35.15 12.39
CA ASN A 61 -4.58 -36.27 11.98
C ASN A 61 -3.21 -36.29 12.68
N PHE A 62 -2.79 -35.20 13.32
CA PHE A 62 -1.48 -35.07 13.94
C PHE A 62 -1.57 -34.44 15.32
N VAL A 63 -0.46 -34.53 16.07
CA VAL A 63 -0.34 -33.97 17.43
C VAL A 63 0.99 -33.20 17.56
N ASN A 64 1.00 -32.20 18.45
CA ASN A 64 2.21 -31.45 18.81
C ASN A 64 2.88 -30.77 17.60
N ASN A 65 4.19 -30.91 17.46
CA ASN A 65 4.99 -30.29 16.40
C ASN A 65 4.63 -30.75 15.00
N GLU A 66 4.03 -31.94 14.86
CA GLU A 66 3.59 -32.46 13.58
C GLU A 66 2.44 -31.63 13.00
N ILE A 67 1.62 -31.00 13.84
CA ILE A 67 0.53 -30.12 13.41
C ILE A 67 1.13 -28.92 12.65
N LEU A 68 2.17 -28.31 13.22
CA LEU A 68 2.82 -27.15 12.61
C LEU A 68 3.45 -27.52 11.26
N ASN A 69 4.13 -28.65 11.19
CA ASN A 69 4.72 -29.12 9.95
C ASN A 69 3.65 -29.41 8.87
N CYS A 70 2.55 -30.05 9.28
CA CYS A 70 1.42 -30.30 8.40
C CYS A 70 0.84 -28.97 7.85
N MET A 71 0.66 -27.98 8.70
CA MET A 71 0.15 -26.67 8.29
C MET A 71 1.10 -25.96 7.34
N ASN A 72 2.38 -25.98 7.61
CA ASN A 72 3.38 -25.35 6.75
C ASN A 72 3.36 -25.94 5.34
N ILE A 73 3.25 -27.25 5.22
CA ILE A 73 3.18 -27.93 3.92
C ILE A 73 1.90 -27.55 3.18
N ARG A 74 0.76 -27.58 3.87
CA ARG A 74 -0.53 -27.29 3.25
C ARG A 74 -0.71 -25.81 2.88
N MET A 75 -0.10 -24.91 3.67
CA MET A 75 -0.23 -23.49 3.45
C MET A 75 0.74 -22.90 2.42
N ALA A 76 1.79 -23.63 2.04
CA ALA A 76 2.86 -23.09 1.18
C ALA A 76 2.34 -22.45 -0.12
N ASN A 77 1.43 -23.12 -0.83
CA ASN A 77 0.86 -22.60 -2.09
C ASN A 77 -0.07 -21.41 -1.85
N TYR A 78 -0.84 -21.45 -0.77
CA TYR A 78 -1.75 -20.35 -0.44
C TYR A 78 -0.99 -19.10 0.00
N GLU A 79 0.10 -19.26 0.71
CA GLU A 79 0.99 -18.14 1.08
C GLU A 79 1.61 -17.50 -0.16
N ALA A 80 2.03 -18.31 -1.12
CA ALA A 80 2.55 -17.82 -2.39
C ALA A 80 1.48 -17.05 -3.18
N ASP A 81 0.26 -17.59 -3.28
CA ASP A 81 -0.85 -16.95 -3.97
C ASP A 81 -1.26 -15.66 -3.25
N GLY A 82 -1.29 -15.67 -1.94
CA GLY A 82 -1.57 -14.48 -1.14
C GLY A 82 -0.55 -13.38 -1.37
N LYS A 83 0.72 -13.73 -1.46
CA LYS A 83 1.79 -12.77 -1.76
C LYS A 83 1.64 -12.16 -3.15
N ILE A 84 1.34 -12.98 -4.15
CA ILE A 84 1.12 -12.52 -5.53
C ILE A 84 -0.09 -11.56 -5.56
N THR A 85 -1.18 -11.92 -4.93
CA THR A 85 -2.39 -11.09 -4.87
C THR A 85 -2.12 -9.75 -4.18
N ARG A 86 -1.34 -9.76 -3.10
CA ARG A 86 -0.90 -8.55 -2.42
C ARG A 86 -0.06 -7.66 -3.35
N GLU A 87 0.88 -8.23 -4.06
CA GLU A 87 1.73 -7.52 -5.01
C GLU A 87 0.92 -6.91 -6.16
N GLU A 88 -0.09 -7.60 -6.65
CA GLU A 88 -1.02 -7.08 -7.67
C GLU A 88 -1.76 -5.83 -7.19
N VAL A 89 -2.21 -5.82 -5.94
CA VAL A 89 -2.85 -4.64 -5.35
C VAL A 89 -1.87 -3.49 -5.23
N ILE A 90 -0.65 -3.76 -4.77
CA ILE A 90 0.40 -2.74 -4.65
C ILE A 90 0.70 -2.13 -6.03
N GLU A 91 0.81 -2.95 -7.05
CA GLU A 91 1.05 -2.51 -8.43
C GLU A 91 -0.09 -1.64 -8.96
N LYS A 92 -1.33 -1.99 -8.63
CA LYS A 92 -2.51 -1.20 -8.99
C LYS A 92 -2.42 0.24 -8.46
N TYR A 93 -1.86 0.43 -7.27
CA TYR A 93 -1.69 1.75 -6.66
C TYR A 93 -0.41 2.46 -7.09
N ALA A 94 0.58 1.74 -7.59
CA ALA A 94 1.90 2.29 -7.91
C ALA A 94 1.83 3.48 -8.86
N SER A 95 1.03 3.41 -9.91
CA SER A 95 0.89 4.49 -10.88
C SER A 95 0.28 5.75 -10.27
N ARG A 96 -0.65 5.59 -9.33
CA ARG A 96 -1.28 6.70 -8.61
C ARG A 96 -0.30 7.37 -7.66
N ILE A 97 0.47 6.57 -6.94
CA ILE A 97 1.49 7.05 -6.01
C ILE A 97 2.60 7.78 -6.78
N ASP A 98 3.06 7.21 -7.89
CA ASP A 98 4.07 7.83 -8.75
C ASP A 98 3.61 9.19 -9.26
N ARG A 99 2.33 9.31 -9.62
CA ARG A 99 1.76 10.58 -10.08
C ARG A 99 1.74 11.63 -8.98
N VAL A 100 1.37 11.24 -7.76
CA VAL A 100 1.37 12.14 -6.60
C VAL A 100 2.80 12.58 -6.27
N LEU A 101 3.76 11.65 -6.32
CA LEU A 101 5.17 11.96 -6.10
C LEU A 101 5.73 12.88 -7.20
N ALA A 102 5.33 12.69 -8.44
CA ALA A 102 5.71 13.57 -9.54
C ALA A 102 5.18 14.99 -9.33
N ASP A 103 3.94 15.13 -8.87
CA ASP A 103 3.36 16.42 -8.53
C ASP A 103 4.13 17.08 -7.38
N TYR A 104 4.50 16.31 -6.36
CA TYR A 104 5.30 16.78 -5.23
C TYR A 104 6.66 17.31 -5.68
N GLU A 105 7.35 16.59 -6.57
CA GLU A 105 8.62 17.01 -7.13
C GLU A 105 8.49 18.23 -8.03
N SER A 106 7.45 18.27 -8.90
CA SER A 106 7.25 19.38 -9.83
C SER A 106 6.96 20.69 -9.10
N MET A 107 6.42 20.63 -7.90
CA MET A 107 6.14 21.78 -7.05
C MET A 107 7.29 22.13 -6.10
N GLU A 108 8.41 21.45 -6.25
CA GLU A 108 9.60 21.63 -5.41
C GLU A 108 9.32 21.47 -3.91
N CYS A 109 8.53 20.49 -3.56
CA CYS A 109 8.13 20.17 -2.19
C CYS A 109 9.17 19.30 -1.50
N TYR A 110 10.27 19.87 -1.14
CA TYR A 110 11.33 19.10 -0.47
C TYR A 110 11.38 19.39 1.01
#